data_6d254ee6a96c87566bf95cc1781ae2b5
#
_entry.id   6d254ee6a96c87566bf95cc1781ae2b5
#
_cell.length_a   1.000
_cell.length_b   1.000
_cell.length_c   1.000
_cell.angle_alpha   90.00
_cell.angle_beta   90.00
_cell.angle_gamma   90.00
#
_symmetry.space_group_name_H-M   'P 1'
#
loop_
_entity.id
_entity.type
_entity.pdbx_description
1 polymer ?
#
loop_
_entity_poly.entity_id
_entity_poly.type
_entity_poly.pdbx_seq_one_letter_code
_entity_poly.pdbx_strand_id
1 'polypeptide(L)'
;QLACTCMRCQKIQKEEVNRADMKSENMNYCFNVEYYKDLKYIYYIGQKDHDKEKKADEQELKKRDNAIENFEFSSCPAIYKLLKKKTESSWKSFELYTAYPGVLIGTGNPHEISMENAIKCGFSFDYVTGLPYIPGSSIKGMLRSYFPKEGSADEQEKQAYITEVLKNTGVTFETESDEKVKTVIANLKKNLFEGRDVFFDAFPVVD
;
A
#
# COMPACT_ATOMS: atom_id res chain seq x y z
N GLN A 1 -17.47 9.18 8.31
CA GLN A 1 -16.13 8.70 8.68
C GLN A 1 -15.80 7.49 7.83
N LEU A 2 -14.97 7.68 6.80
CA LEU A 2 -14.42 6.62 5.95
C LEU A 2 -13.11 6.17 6.59
N ALA A 3 -13.02 4.91 6.92
CA ALA A 3 -11.87 4.41 7.63
C ALA A 3 -11.41 3.06 7.12
N CYS A 4 -10.16 2.84 7.18
CA CYS A 4 -9.41 1.59 7.01
C CYS A 4 -9.77 0.70 5.82
N THR A 5 -8.89 0.68 4.86
CA THR A 5 -8.88 -0.29 3.76
C THR A 5 -7.99 -1.47 4.17
N CYS A 6 -8.55 -2.66 4.17
CA CYS A 6 -7.80 -3.88 4.40
C CYS A 6 -7.56 -4.57 3.06
N MET A 7 -6.31 -4.89 2.76
CA MET A 7 -5.97 -5.59 1.52
C MET A 7 -5.87 -7.09 1.76
N ARG A 8 -6.54 -7.86 0.93
CA ARG A 8 -6.44 -9.32 0.90
C ARG A 8 -5.51 -9.73 -0.24
N CYS A 9 -4.39 -10.35 0.07
CA CYS A 9 -3.53 -10.97 -0.95
C CYS A 9 -4.14 -12.30 -1.38
N GLN A 10 -4.46 -12.46 -2.65
CA GLN A 10 -4.85 -13.78 -3.17
C GLN A 10 -3.65 -14.72 -3.14
N LYS A 11 -3.81 -15.87 -2.48
CA LYS A 11 -2.86 -16.99 -2.60
C LYS A 11 -2.89 -17.50 -4.04
N ILE A 12 -1.83 -17.24 -4.77
CA ILE A 12 -1.50 -18.05 -5.95
C ILE A 12 -1.02 -19.39 -5.39
N GLN A 13 -1.66 -20.50 -5.76
CA GLN A 13 -1.14 -21.83 -5.42
C GLN A 13 0.28 -21.93 -5.98
N LYS A 14 1.26 -21.81 -5.11
CA LYS A 14 2.67 -22.07 -5.41
C LYS A 14 3.03 -23.39 -4.78
N GLU A 15 3.74 -24.23 -5.56
CA GLU A 15 4.43 -25.42 -5.10
C GLU A 15 5.27 -25.12 -3.85
N GLU A 16 5.42 -26.11 -2.97
CA GLU A 16 6.23 -26.00 -1.75
C GLU A 16 7.64 -25.49 -2.06
N VAL A 17 7.84 -24.22 -1.90
CA VAL A 17 9.16 -23.60 -1.98
C VAL A 17 9.77 -23.65 -0.58
N ASN A 18 10.91 -24.33 -0.46
CA ASN A 18 11.73 -24.32 0.74
C ASN A 18 11.84 -22.89 1.28
N ARG A 19 11.30 -22.67 2.48
CA ARG A 19 11.42 -21.40 3.21
C ARG A 19 12.91 -21.13 3.40
N ALA A 20 13.43 -20.14 2.69
CA ALA A 20 14.74 -19.61 3.02
C ALA A 20 14.67 -19.06 4.46
N ASP A 21 15.74 -19.25 5.23
CA ASP A 21 15.85 -19.07 6.69
C ASP A 21 15.64 -17.62 7.20
N MET A 22 14.62 -16.92 6.74
CA MET A 22 14.17 -15.69 7.41
C MET A 22 13.44 -16.07 8.70
N LYS A 23 14.06 -15.75 9.83
CA LYS A 23 13.64 -16.25 11.15
C LYS A 23 12.64 -15.36 11.87
N SER A 24 12.44 -14.14 11.39
CA SER A 24 11.58 -13.17 12.06
C SER A 24 10.16 -13.17 11.51
N GLU A 25 9.18 -13.09 12.39
CA GLU A 25 7.78 -12.83 12.04
C GLU A 25 7.50 -11.35 11.72
N ASN A 26 8.49 -10.48 11.91
CA ASN A 26 8.40 -9.05 11.63
C ASN A 26 8.93 -8.75 10.23
N MET A 27 8.03 -8.47 9.29
CA MET A 27 8.39 -8.21 7.90
C MET A 27 9.28 -6.97 7.73
N ASN A 28 9.08 -5.94 8.54
CA ASN A 28 9.94 -4.75 8.52
C ASN A 28 11.39 -5.12 8.86
N TYR A 29 11.60 -5.96 9.87
CA TYR A 29 12.93 -6.44 10.22
C TYR A 29 13.52 -7.34 9.14
N CYS A 30 12.72 -8.26 8.59
CA CYS A 30 13.15 -9.10 7.46
C CYS A 30 13.59 -8.26 6.26
N PHE A 31 12.79 -7.26 5.90
CA PHE A 31 13.00 -6.41 4.72
C PHE A 31 14.19 -5.46 4.88
N ASN A 32 14.32 -4.81 6.03
CA ASN A 32 15.30 -3.74 6.22
C ASN A 32 16.60 -4.20 6.89
N VAL A 33 16.62 -5.36 7.55
CA VAL A 33 17.79 -5.85 8.29
C VAL A 33 18.25 -7.22 7.79
N GLU A 34 17.40 -8.25 7.88
CA GLU A 34 17.81 -9.61 7.49
C GLU A 34 18.13 -9.72 6.01
N TYR A 35 17.41 -8.97 5.17
CA TYR A 35 17.64 -8.94 3.73
C TYR A 35 19.08 -8.57 3.35
N TYR A 36 19.70 -7.67 4.09
CA TYR A 36 21.08 -7.19 3.82
C TYR A 36 22.16 -7.82 4.68
N LYS A 37 21.78 -8.66 5.63
CA LYS A 37 22.71 -9.25 6.57
C LYS A 37 23.71 -10.15 5.87
N ASP A 38 24.99 -10.06 6.29
CA ASP A 38 26.09 -10.92 5.86
C ASP A 38 26.42 -10.86 4.34
N LEU A 39 25.88 -9.88 3.60
CA LEU A 39 26.30 -9.62 2.24
C LEU A 39 27.73 -9.11 2.22
N LYS A 40 28.60 -9.74 1.43
CA LYS A 40 30.04 -9.46 1.40
C LYS A 40 30.39 -8.39 0.38
N TYR A 41 29.81 -8.47 -0.80
CA TYR A 41 30.12 -7.56 -1.91
C TYR A 41 29.77 -6.09 -1.62
N ILE A 42 28.83 -5.84 -0.72
CA ILE A 42 28.47 -4.48 -0.31
C ILE A 42 29.67 -3.64 0.15
N TYR A 43 30.69 -4.31 0.71
CA TYR A 43 31.94 -3.65 1.13
C TYR A 43 32.92 -3.39 -0.01
N TYR A 44 32.69 -3.99 -1.18
CA TYR A 44 33.58 -3.95 -2.34
C TYR A 44 32.96 -3.23 -3.54
N ILE A 45 31.83 -2.57 -3.37
CA ILE A 45 31.15 -1.85 -4.45
C ILE A 45 32.12 -0.85 -5.09
N GLY A 46 32.30 -0.99 -6.41
CA GLY A 46 33.23 -0.14 -7.17
C GLY A 46 34.69 -0.59 -7.18
N GLN A 47 35.06 -1.67 -6.46
CA GLN A 47 36.37 -2.29 -6.51
C GLN A 47 36.42 -3.38 -7.60
N LYS A 48 37.60 -3.56 -8.18
CA LYS A 48 37.86 -4.65 -9.14
C LYS A 48 38.24 -5.93 -8.39
N ASP A 49 38.01 -7.09 -9.04
CA ASP A 49 38.41 -8.42 -8.59
C ASP A 49 37.60 -9.08 -7.48
N HIS A 50 36.34 -8.63 -7.25
CA HIS A 50 35.41 -9.24 -6.30
C HIS A 50 34.18 -9.88 -6.96
N ASP A 51 34.33 -10.41 -8.18
CA ASP A 51 33.22 -11.00 -8.95
C ASP A 51 32.63 -12.26 -8.30
N LYS A 52 33.44 -12.99 -7.52
CA LYS A 52 32.97 -14.19 -6.82
C LYS A 52 32.02 -13.83 -5.67
N GLU A 53 32.41 -12.82 -4.87
CA GLU A 53 31.60 -12.29 -3.78
C GLU A 53 30.32 -11.69 -4.32
N LYS A 54 30.38 -10.93 -5.41
CA LYS A 54 29.21 -10.36 -6.10
C LYS A 54 28.24 -11.43 -6.53
N LYS A 55 28.69 -12.47 -7.24
CA LYS A 55 27.81 -13.57 -7.68
C LYS A 55 27.19 -14.33 -6.53
N ALA A 56 27.94 -14.56 -5.45
CA ALA A 56 27.43 -15.21 -4.26
C ALA A 56 26.33 -14.40 -3.59
N ASP A 57 26.51 -13.09 -3.44
CA ASP A 57 25.53 -12.19 -2.85
C ASP A 57 24.28 -12.06 -3.75
N GLU A 58 24.43 -11.99 -5.08
CA GLU A 58 23.32 -11.98 -6.03
C GLU A 58 22.46 -13.24 -5.94
N GLN A 59 23.07 -14.39 -5.76
CA GLN A 59 22.34 -15.65 -5.55
C GLN A 59 21.63 -15.68 -4.21
N GLU A 60 22.26 -15.14 -3.17
CA GLU A 60 21.65 -15.04 -1.85
C GLU A 60 20.46 -14.06 -1.84
N LEU A 61 20.60 -12.90 -2.49
CA LEU A 61 19.52 -11.94 -2.65
C LEU A 61 18.30 -12.56 -3.34
N LYS A 62 18.52 -13.33 -4.42
CA LYS A 62 17.43 -14.03 -5.10
C LYS A 62 16.68 -15.01 -4.19
N LYS A 63 17.35 -15.68 -3.26
CA LYS A 63 16.68 -16.54 -2.27
C LYS A 63 15.87 -15.70 -1.29
N ARG A 64 16.41 -14.56 -0.85
CA ARG A 64 15.74 -13.64 0.08
C ARG A 64 14.54 -12.95 -0.55
N ASP A 65 14.61 -12.61 -1.84
CA ASP A 65 13.46 -12.12 -2.60
C ASP A 65 12.30 -13.12 -2.56
N ASN A 66 12.59 -14.40 -2.82
CA ASN A 66 11.59 -15.46 -2.74
C ASN A 66 11.00 -15.60 -1.31
N ALA A 67 11.80 -15.39 -0.28
CA ALA A 67 11.32 -15.45 1.09
C ALA A 67 10.38 -14.27 1.42
N ILE A 68 10.70 -13.06 0.95
CA ILE A 68 9.84 -11.88 1.09
C ILE A 68 8.55 -12.05 0.29
N GLU A 69 8.63 -12.52 -0.95
CA GLU A 69 7.45 -12.78 -1.79
C GLU A 69 6.49 -13.79 -1.19
N ASN A 70 7.01 -14.76 -0.44
CA ASN A 70 6.21 -15.81 0.20
C ASN A 70 6.01 -15.57 1.70
N PHE A 71 6.25 -14.36 2.19
CA PHE A 71 6.04 -14.01 3.58
C PHE A 71 4.57 -14.13 3.96
N GLU A 72 4.27 -14.93 4.96
CA GLU A 72 2.92 -15.11 5.47
C GLU A 72 2.69 -14.24 6.72
N PHE A 73 1.66 -13.42 6.67
CA PHE A 73 1.25 -12.60 7.81
C PHE A 73 0.44 -13.44 8.79
N SER A 74 0.79 -13.42 10.07
CA SER A 74 0.16 -14.29 11.08
C SER A 74 -1.16 -13.76 11.64
N SER A 75 -1.46 -12.47 11.52
CA SER A 75 -2.72 -11.90 12.04
C SER A 75 -2.99 -10.46 11.61
N CYS A 76 -4.26 -10.10 11.61
CA CYS A 76 -4.69 -8.71 11.50
C CYS A 76 -4.19 -7.90 12.71
N PRO A 77 -3.65 -6.69 12.54
CA PRO A 77 -3.17 -5.87 13.64
C PRO A 77 -4.18 -5.72 14.77
N ALA A 78 -3.74 -5.91 16.00
CA ALA A 78 -4.60 -5.76 17.18
C ALA A 78 -5.23 -4.36 17.27
N ILE A 79 -4.52 -3.35 16.79
CA ILE A 79 -4.99 -1.96 16.70
C ILE A 79 -6.25 -1.83 15.86
N TYR A 80 -6.33 -2.55 14.74
CA TYR A 80 -7.52 -2.57 13.87
C TYR A 80 -8.75 -3.11 14.62
N LYS A 81 -8.58 -4.22 15.35
CA LYS A 81 -9.64 -4.82 16.17
C LYS A 81 -10.12 -3.87 17.27
N LEU A 82 -9.19 -3.13 17.89
CA LEU A 82 -9.51 -2.15 18.94
C LEU A 82 -10.25 -0.94 18.39
N LEU A 83 -9.82 -0.40 17.25
CA LEU A 83 -10.46 0.73 16.59
C LEU A 83 -11.89 0.35 16.14
N LYS A 84 -12.06 -0.79 15.50
CA LYS A 84 -13.37 -1.30 15.08
C LYS A 84 -14.33 -1.41 16.27
N LYS A 85 -13.89 -1.97 17.39
CA LYS A 85 -14.71 -2.14 18.59
C LYS A 85 -15.13 -0.80 19.24
N LYS A 86 -14.29 0.23 19.20
CA LYS A 86 -14.57 1.54 19.81
C LYS A 86 -15.42 2.48 18.97
N THR A 87 -15.50 2.26 17.66
CA THR A 87 -16.08 3.23 16.72
C THR A 87 -17.19 2.63 15.85
N GLU A 88 -17.82 1.54 16.28
CA GLU A 88 -18.79 0.76 15.51
C GLU A 88 -19.89 1.59 14.83
N SER A 89 -20.38 2.66 15.47
CA SER A 89 -21.48 3.48 14.93
C SER A 89 -21.06 4.48 13.85
N SER A 90 -19.77 4.84 13.79
CA SER A 90 -19.24 5.87 12.87
C SER A 90 -18.15 5.36 11.93
N TRP A 91 -17.81 4.09 12.05
CA TRP A 91 -16.75 3.44 11.29
C TRP A 91 -17.28 2.82 10.00
N LYS A 92 -16.62 3.12 8.91
CA LYS A 92 -16.83 2.44 7.63
C LYS A 92 -15.52 1.77 7.23
N SER A 93 -15.59 0.49 6.89
CA SER A 93 -14.44 -0.28 6.40
C SER A 93 -14.80 -0.97 5.11
N PHE A 94 -13.80 -1.17 4.27
CA PHE A 94 -13.91 -1.96 3.04
C PHE A 94 -12.63 -2.73 2.83
N GLU A 95 -12.73 -3.83 2.10
CA GLU A 95 -11.63 -4.69 1.75
C GLU A 95 -11.43 -4.64 0.24
N LEU A 96 -10.18 -4.59 -0.19
CA LEU A 96 -9.80 -4.60 -1.60
C LEU A 96 -8.81 -5.72 -1.85
N TYR A 97 -8.91 -6.30 -3.02
CA TYR A 97 -7.96 -7.30 -3.49
C TYR A 97 -6.96 -6.63 -4.43
N THR A 98 -5.68 -6.99 -4.26
CA THR A 98 -4.67 -6.53 -5.21
C THR A 98 -4.85 -7.28 -6.52
N ALA A 99 -4.89 -6.54 -7.64
CA ALA A 99 -4.87 -7.11 -8.97
C ALA A 99 -3.42 -7.22 -9.48
N TYR A 100 -3.20 -8.08 -10.49
CA TYR A 100 -1.89 -8.10 -11.18
C TYR A 100 -1.62 -6.72 -11.83
N PRO A 101 -0.44 -6.18 -11.71
CA PRO A 101 0.82 -6.75 -11.16
C PRO A 101 0.99 -6.59 -9.64
N GLY A 102 0.00 -6.12 -8.90
CA GLY A 102 0.06 -5.91 -7.46
C GLY A 102 -0.08 -4.43 -7.06
N VAL A 103 0.26 -4.10 -5.83
CA VAL A 103 0.27 -2.73 -5.30
C VAL A 103 1.71 -2.26 -5.17
N LEU A 104 2.01 -1.13 -5.81
CA LEU A 104 3.25 -0.41 -5.62
C LEU A 104 2.98 0.82 -4.75
N ILE A 105 3.51 0.81 -3.55
CA ILE A 105 3.35 1.91 -2.60
C ILE A 105 4.59 2.05 -1.73
N GLY A 106 4.92 3.27 -1.40
CA GLY A 106 6.07 3.59 -0.56
C GLY A 106 6.88 4.75 -1.14
N THR A 107 7.94 5.10 -0.43
CA THR A 107 8.84 6.20 -0.76
C THR A 107 10.14 5.74 -1.45
N GLY A 108 10.19 4.50 -1.91
CA GLY A 108 11.39 3.82 -2.37
C GLY A 108 12.08 3.04 -1.25
N ASN A 109 13.16 2.37 -1.58
CA ASN A 109 13.95 1.61 -0.63
C ASN A 109 15.13 2.46 -0.13
N PRO A 110 15.14 2.90 1.15
CA PRO A 110 16.25 3.72 1.68
C PRO A 110 17.58 2.96 1.76
N HIS A 111 17.53 1.63 1.69
CA HIS A 111 18.70 0.75 1.72
C HIS A 111 19.01 0.16 0.34
N GLU A 112 18.53 0.79 -0.74
CA GLU A 112 18.79 0.33 -2.09
C GLU A 112 20.29 0.16 -2.36
N ILE A 113 20.66 -1.00 -2.91
CA ILE A 113 22.01 -1.30 -3.34
C ILE A 113 22.03 -1.56 -4.85
N SER A 114 23.12 -1.13 -5.51
CA SER A 114 23.31 -1.32 -6.95
C SER A 114 23.81 -2.73 -7.27
N MET A 115 22.99 -3.73 -6.94
CA MET A 115 23.26 -5.14 -7.27
C MET A 115 22.11 -5.72 -8.07
N GLU A 116 22.41 -6.69 -8.91
CA GLU A 116 21.40 -7.49 -9.59
C GLU A 116 20.62 -8.30 -8.57
N ASN A 117 19.31 -8.46 -8.79
CA ASN A 117 18.35 -9.11 -7.87
C ASN A 117 18.16 -8.41 -6.51
N ALA A 118 18.71 -7.21 -6.30
CA ALA A 118 18.38 -6.45 -5.10
C ALA A 118 17.02 -5.75 -5.23
N ILE A 119 16.24 -5.75 -4.16
CA ILE A 119 14.95 -5.05 -4.12
C ILE A 119 15.16 -3.55 -4.34
N LYS A 120 14.48 -2.98 -5.33
CA LYS A 120 14.53 -1.55 -5.67
C LYS A 120 13.37 -0.77 -5.09
N CYS A 121 12.24 -1.43 -4.87
CA CYS A 121 11.04 -0.82 -4.30
C CYS A 121 11.02 -0.99 -2.79
N GLY A 122 10.51 0.01 -2.08
CA GLY A 122 10.30 -0.06 -0.64
C GLY A 122 8.83 -0.05 -0.28
N PHE A 123 8.53 -0.50 0.93
CA PHE A 123 7.22 -0.42 1.53
C PHE A 123 7.22 0.56 2.70
N SER A 124 6.06 1.10 3.03
CA SER A 124 5.85 1.72 4.33
C SER A 124 5.51 0.62 5.33
N PHE A 125 6.25 0.55 6.43
CA PHE A 125 6.03 -0.43 7.49
C PHE A 125 5.51 0.26 8.75
N ASP A 126 4.49 -0.34 9.35
CA ASP A 126 4.02 0.07 10.67
C ASP A 126 5.09 -0.26 11.74
N TYR A 127 5.43 0.73 12.53
CA TYR A 127 6.52 0.60 13.51
C TYR A 127 6.23 -0.44 14.61
N VAL A 128 4.96 -0.58 14.99
CA VAL A 128 4.57 -1.46 16.09
C VAL A 128 4.43 -2.91 15.64
N THR A 129 3.77 -3.12 14.51
CA THR A 129 3.46 -4.48 14.02
C THR A 129 4.50 -5.02 13.06
N GLY A 130 5.32 -4.16 12.47
CA GLY A 130 6.25 -4.53 11.39
C GLY A 130 5.56 -4.96 10.09
N LEU A 131 4.26 -4.73 9.96
CA LEU A 131 3.50 -5.05 8.75
C LEU A 131 3.61 -3.93 7.73
N PRO A 132 3.61 -4.25 6.43
CA PRO A 132 3.44 -3.24 5.41
C PRO A 132 2.05 -2.63 5.52
N TYR A 133 1.94 -1.34 5.24
CA TYR A 133 0.66 -0.64 5.28
C TYR A 133 0.58 0.44 4.21
N ILE A 134 -0.63 0.83 3.87
CA ILE A 134 -0.87 2.03 3.07
C ILE A 134 -1.26 3.15 4.03
N PRO A 135 -0.47 4.23 4.11
CA PRO A 135 -0.81 5.36 4.96
C PRO A 135 -2.18 5.95 4.62
N GLY A 136 -2.98 6.23 5.62
CA GLY A 136 -4.29 6.87 5.44
C GLY A 136 -4.21 8.21 4.72
N SER A 137 -3.10 8.94 4.88
CA SER A 137 -2.79 10.15 4.11
C SER A 137 -2.64 9.88 2.61
N SER A 138 -2.04 8.75 2.24
CA SER A 138 -1.91 8.32 0.84
C SER A 138 -3.26 7.95 0.24
N ILE A 139 -4.09 7.22 1.01
CA ILE A 139 -5.46 6.89 0.61
C ILE A 139 -6.28 8.17 0.40
N LYS A 140 -6.22 9.08 1.38
CA LYS A 140 -6.89 10.39 1.29
C LYS A 140 -6.43 11.19 0.07
N GLY A 141 -5.13 11.23 -0.18
CA GLY A 141 -4.52 11.92 -1.32
C GLY A 141 -4.96 11.32 -2.66
N MET A 142 -4.94 9.99 -2.76
CA MET A 142 -5.41 9.27 -3.94
C MET A 142 -6.88 9.58 -4.22
N LEU A 143 -7.76 9.40 -3.25
CA LEU A 143 -9.19 9.70 -3.41
C LEU A 143 -9.42 11.17 -3.80
N ARG A 144 -8.70 12.10 -3.16
CA ARG A 144 -8.81 13.53 -3.50
C ARG A 144 -8.40 13.83 -4.94
N SER A 145 -7.48 13.06 -5.51
CA SER A 145 -7.00 13.25 -6.88
C SER A 145 -8.07 12.97 -7.95
N TYR A 146 -9.09 12.18 -7.64
CA TYR A 146 -10.23 11.93 -8.52
C TYR A 146 -11.29 13.04 -8.52
N PHE A 147 -11.22 13.95 -7.56
CA PHE A 147 -12.14 15.09 -7.53
C PHE A 147 -11.66 16.22 -8.45
N PRO A 148 -12.60 16.93 -9.10
CA PRO A 148 -12.25 18.02 -9.99
C PRO A 148 -11.50 19.14 -9.22
N LYS A 149 -10.52 19.72 -9.90
CA LYS A 149 -9.80 20.90 -9.44
C LYS A 149 -10.06 22.04 -10.43
N GLU A 150 -10.57 23.13 -9.92
CA GLU A 150 -10.88 24.32 -10.73
C GLU A 150 -9.68 24.75 -11.58
N GLY A 151 -9.93 24.92 -12.88
CA GLY A 151 -8.93 25.33 -13.86
C GLY A 151 -7.94 24.23 -14.30
N SER A 152 -8.12 22.97 -13.86
CA SER A 152 -7.31 21.87 -14.36
C SER A 152 -7.80 21.34 -15.70
N ALA A 153 -6.90 20.82 -16.54
CA ALA A 153 -7.24 20.29 -17.86
C ALA A 153 -8.22 19.09 -17.81
N ASP A 154 -8.25 18.37 -16.71
CA ASP A 154 -9.06 17.18 -16.46
C ASP A 154 -10.32 17.45 -15.60
N GLU A 155 -10.65 18.73 -15.38
CA GLU A 155 -11.76 19.13 -14.51
C GLU A 155 -13.10 18.53 -14.94
N GLN A 156 -13.41 18.61 -16.23
CA GLN A 156 -14.69 18.12 -16.78
C GLN A 156 -14.76 16.58 -16.72
N GLU A 157 -13.68 15.89 -17.04
CA GLU A 157 -13.61 14.43 -16.99
C GLU A 157 -13.83 13.91 -15.56
N LYS A 158 -13.16 14.53 -14.59
CA LYS A 158 -13.31 14.17 -13.16
C LYS A 158 -14.70 14.52 -12.64
N GLN A 159 -15.28 15.63 -13.08
CA GLN A 159 -16.67 15.97 -12.73
C GLN A 159 -17.64 14.89 -13.26
N ALA A 160 -17.50 14.49 -14.51
CA ALA A 160 -18.32 13.45 -15.12
C ALA A 160 -18.17 12.11 -14.36
N TYR A 161 -16.93 11.72 -14.06
CA TYR A 161 -16.64 10.49 -13.29
C TYR A 161 -17.31 10.50 -11.92
N ILE A 162 -17.13 11.56 -11.12
CA ILE A 162 -17.75 11.64 -9.78
C ILE A 162 -19.27 11.66 -9.88
N THR A 163 -19.83 12.31 -10.90
CA THR A 163 -21.28 12.34 -11.14
C THR A 163 -21.81 10.93 -11.41
N GLU A 164 -21.11 10.16 -12.22
CA GLU A 164 -21.47 8.77 -12.52
C GLU A 164 -21.40 7.88 -11.25
N VAL A 165 -20.33 8.01 -10.47
CA VAL A 165 -20.19 7.31 -9.19
C VAL A 165 -21.35 7.64 -8.25
N LEU A 166 -21.74 8.91 -8.13
CA LEU A 166 -22.85 9.32 -7.29
C LEU A 166 -24.18 8.77 -7.80
N LYS A 167 -24.44 8.79 -9.10
CA LYS A 167 -25.63 8.16 -9.70
C LYS A 167 -25.70 6.66 -9.38
N ASN A 168 -24.59 5.95 -9.52
CA ASN A 168 -24.49 4.52 -9.23
C ASN A 168 -24.70 4.18 -7.74
N THR A 169 -24.45 5.14 -6.84
CA THR A 169 -24.74 4.98 -5.40
C THR A 169 -26.15 5.41 -4.99
N GLY A 170 -27.02 5.73 -5.96
CA GLY A 170 -28.43 6.08 -5.73
C GLY A 170 -28.68 7.56 -5.46
N VAL A 171 -27.69 8.43 -5.67
CA VAL A 171 -27.90 9.89 -5.60
C VAL A 171 -28.63 10.32 -6.86
N THR A 172 -29.85 10.81 -6.68
CA THR A 172 -30.66 11.40 -7.79
C THR A 172 -30.41 12.91 -7.85
N PHE A 173 -30.14 13.39 -9.04
CA PHE A 173 -30.07 14.82 -9.31
C PHE A 173 -31.41 15.27 -9.88
N GLU A 174 -32.18 16.04 -9.13
CA GLU A 174 -33.50 16.55 -9.55
C GLU A 174 -33.47 17.44 -10.80
N THR A 175 -32.32 18.03 -11.08
CA THR A 175 -32.02 18.78 -12.30
C THR A 175 -30.56 18.61 -12.64
N GLU A 176 -30.28 18.17 -13.88
CA GLU A 176 -28.91 18.01 -14.40
C GLU A 176 -28.26 19.36 -14.80
N SER A 177 -28.59 20.46 -14.11
CA SER A 177 -27.87 21.69 -14.38
C SER A 177 -26.44 21.57 -13.86
N ASP A 178 -25.46 21.81 -14.70
CA ASP A 178 -24.01 21.70 -14.40
C ASP A 178 -23.61 22.41 -13.10
N GLU A 179 -24.24 23.52 -12.77
CA GLU A 179 -23.94 24.27 -11.55
C GLU A 179 -24.37 23.57 -10.26
N LYS A 180 -25.52 22.88 -10.26
CA LYS A 180 -25.99 22.12 -9.08
C LYS A 180 -25.11 20.90 -8.85
N VAL A 181 -24.75 20.20 -9.93
CA VAL A 181 -23.84 19.05 -9.86
C VAL A 181 -22.47 19.49 -9.32
N LYS A 182 -21.90 20.59 -9.81
CA LYS A 182 -20.66 21.17 -9.30
C LYS A 182 -20.74 21.48 -7.82
N THR A 183 -21.82 22.08 -7.38
CA THR A 183 -22.03 22.42 -5.97
C THR A 183 -22.08 21.17 -5.08
N VAL A 184 -22.77 20.12 -5.50
CA VAL A 184 -22.85 18.86 -4.77
C VAL A 184 -21.46 18.22 -4.67
N ILE A 185 -20.71 18.15 -5.77
CA ILE A 185 -19.37 17.59 -5.80
C ILE A 185 -18.42 18.41 -4.92
N ALA A 186 -18.49 19.74 -4.97
CA ALA A 186 -17.66 20.61 -4.15
C ALA A 186 -17.94 20.43 -2.64
N ASN A 187 -19.21 20.32 -2.26
CA ASN A 187 -19.61 20.08 -0.88
C ASN A 187 -19.16 18.69 -0.41
N LEU A 188 -19.30 17.67 -1.25
CA LEU A 188 -18.80 16.33 -0.95
C LEU A 188 -17.29 16.33 -0.74
N LYS A 189 -16.54 16.95 -1.64
CA LYS A 189 -15.09 17.13 -1.55
C LYS A 189 -14.68 17.81 -0.26
N LYS A 190 -15.34 18.92 0.08
CA LYS A 190 -15.09 19.65 1.31
C LYS A 190 -15.37 18.80 2.54
N ASN A 191 -16.50 18.09 2.60
CA ASN A 191 -16.86 17.26 3.73
C ASN A 191 -15.88 16.10 3.93
N LEU A 192 -15.48 15.42 2.84
CA LEU A 192 -14.56 14.28 2.92
C LEU A 192 -13.12 14.69 3.28
N PHE A 193 -12.61 15.78 2.71
CA PHE A 193 -11.17 16.08 2.79
C PHE A 193 -10.82 17.25 3.72
N GLU A 194 -11.78 18.12 4.03
CA GLU A 194 -11.61 19.29 4.89
C GLU A 194 -12.47 19.21 6.15
N GLY A 195 -13.36 18.21 6.22
CA GLY A 195 -14.22 17.93 7.36
C GLY A 195 -13.52 17.16 8.48
N ARG A 196 -14.35 16.51 9.32
CA ARG A 196 -13.90 15.72 10.48
C ARG A 196 -13.59 14.26 10.13
N ASP A 197 -13.64 13.88 8.84
CA ASP A 197 -13.40 12.51 8.44
C ASP A 197 -11.92 12.16 8.53
N VAL A 198 -11.65 11.05 9.21
CA VAL A 198 -10.31 10.50 9.42
C VAL A 198 -10.12 9.29 8.53
N PHE A 199 -9.05 9.31 7.75
CA PHE A 199 -8.62 8.17 6.95
C PHE A 199 -7.57 7.39 7.72
N PHE A 200 -7.88 6.16 8.05
CA PHE A 200 -6.95 5.28 8.74
C PHE A 200 -6.08 4.52 7.73
N ASP A 201 -4.97 4.00 8.24
CA ASP A 201 -4.05 3.18 7.49
C ASP A 201 -4.71 1.85 7.05
N ALA A 202 -4.32 1.36 5.88
CA ALA A 202 -4.76 0.07 5.39
C ALA A 202 -3.68 -0.98 5.61
N PHE A 203 -4.09 -2.11 6.14
CA PHE A 203 -3.22 -3.24 6.45
C PHE A 203 -3.61 -4.48 5.65
N PRO A 204 -2.66 -5.39 5.36
CA PRO A 204 -2.99 -6.68 4.79
C PRO A 204 -3.89 -7.48 5.75
N VAL A 205 -4.91 -8.13 5.20
CA VAL A 205 -5.76 -9.08 5.91
C VAL A 205 -5.33 -10.49 5.55
N VAL A 206 -5.21 -11.30 6.57
CA VAL A 206 -5.04 -12.74 6.42
C VAL A 206 -6.38 -13.39 6.77
N ASP A 207 -6.86 -14.28 5.92
CA ASP A 207 -8.02 -15.14 6.16
C ASP A 207 -7.70 -16.28 7.11
#